data_173ec4942ce711a1d82ff4bec372c406
#
_entry.id   173ec4942ce711a1d82ff4bec372c406
#
_cell.length_a   1.000
_cell.length_b   1.000
_cell.length_c   1.000
_cell.angle_alpha   90.00
_cell.angle_beta   90.00
_cell.angle_gamma   90.00
#
_symmetry.space_group_name_H-M   'P 1'
#
loop_
_entity.id
_entity.type
_entity.pdbx_description
1 polymer ?
#
loop_
_entity_poly.entity_id
_entity_poly.type
_entity_poly.pdbx_seq_one_letter_code
_entity_poly.pdbx_strand_id
1 'polypeptide(L)'
;RSTLFPYTTLFRSALAVALAEHKHFRRAADSCHVSQPTLSGQIRKLEDELGIILLERTSRKVLFTQSGLLLVNQAKTILREVKLLKEMASNQGKEMTGPLHIGVIPTIGPYLMPHIVPALQQAFPELELFLYEAQTHQLLEQLETGRLDCAIVASVRETEPFIEVPLFTEKMLLAISEQHPWATESTMSMSMLKDREMLMLDDGHCLRLTQIGRASCRERV
;
A
#
# COMPACT_ATOMS: atom_id res chain seq x y z
N ARG A 1 -33.46 -4.47 25.08
CA ARG A 1 -32.04 -4.77 24.84
C ARG A 1 -31.96 -5.46 23.49
N SER A 2 -31.79 -4.66 22.43
CA SER A 2 -31.61 -5.17 21.07
C SER A 2 -30.19 -5.71 20.98
N THR A 3 -30.04 -7.01 20.98
CA THR A 3 -28.82 -7.69 20.54
C THR A 3 -28.74 -7.51 19.04
N LEU A 4 -28.49 -6.29 18.60
CA LEU A 4 -28.29 -5.97 17.20
C LEU A 4 -26.93 -6.51 16.78
N PHE A 5 -27.03 -7.47 15.92
CA PHE A 5 -26.02 -8.33 15.34
C PHE A 5 -24.80 -7.57 14.79
N PRO A 6 -23.59 -8.12 14.93
CA PRO A 6 -22.34 -7.56 14.43
C PRO A 6 -22.37 -7.18 12.94
N TYR A 7 -23.22 -7.80 12.12
CA TYR A 7 -23.30 -7.49 10.69
C TYR A 7 -23.80 -6.06 10.40
N THR A 8 -24.63 -5.47 11.27
CA THR A 8 -25.08 -4.07 11.06
C THR A 8 -23.97 -3.08 11.33
N THR A 9 -23.16 -3.30 12.37
CA THR A 9 -21.96 -2.51 12.66
C THR A 9 -20.93 -2.66 11.54
N LEU A 10 -20.73 -3.89 11.06
CA LEU A 10 -19.81 -4.15 9.94
C LEU A 10 -20.27 -3.44 8.65
N PHE A 11 -21.55 -3.50 8.32
CA PHE A 11 -22.09 -2.78 7.18
C PHE A 11 -21.93 -1.26 7.31
N ARG A 12 -22.25 -0.70 8.49
CA ARG A 12 -22.08 0.72 8.77
C ARG A 12 -20.62 1.14 8.71
N SER A 13 -19.72 0.30 9.22
CA SER A 13 -18.27 0.52 9.13
C SER A 13 -17.78 0.55 7.68
N ALA A 14 -18.31 -0.31 6.81
CA ALA A 14 -17.98 -0.29 5.38
C ALA A 14 -18.42 1.05 4.73
N LEU A 15 -19.58 1.58 5.08
CA LEU A 15 -20.02 2.89 4.63
C LEU A 15 -19.13 4.03 5.14
N ALA A 16 -18.64 3.94 6.38
CA ALA A 16 -17.71 4.93 6.94
C ALA A 16 -16.35 4.89 6.22
N VAL A 17 -15.85 3.70 5.90
CA VAL A 17 -14.63 3.53 5.09
C VAL A 17 -14.80 4.14 3.71
N ALA A 18 -15.88 3.84 2.99
CA ALA A 18 -16.16 4.42 1.68
C ALA A 18 -16.26 5.96 1.74
N LEU A 19 -16.87 6.50 2.81
CA LEU A 19 -16.96 7.95 3.01
C LEU A 19 -15.58 8.58 3.24
N ALA A 20 -14.69 7.91 3.97
CA ALA A 20 -13.33 8.38 4.20
C ALA A 20 -12.49 8.38 2.92
N GLU A 21 -12.68 7.40 2.05
CA GLU A 21 -11.98 7.28 0.77
C GLU A 21 -12.43 8.32 -0.25
N HIS A 22 -13.74 8.46 -0.43
CA HIS A 22 -14.30 9.37 -1.42
C HIS A 22 -14.35 10.83 -0.95
N LYS A 23 -14.30 11.08 0.36
CA LYS A 23 -14.45 12.41 0.99
C LYS A 23 -15.67 13.19 0.45
N HIS A 24 -16.69 12.47 -0.01
CA HIS A 24 -17.90 13.01 -0.61
C HIS A 24 -19.07 12.04 -0.44
N PHE A 25 -20.16 12.49 0.22
CA PHE A 25 -21.29 11.63 0.57
C PHE A 25 -21.94 10.95 -0.64
N ARG A 26 -22.17 11.65 -1.73
CA ARG A 26 -22.81 11.08 -2.91
C ARG A 26 -21.92 10.00 -3.56
N ARG A 27 -20.64 10.29 -3.77
CA ARG A 27 -19.70 9.31 -4.35
C ARG A 27 -19.56 8.06 -3.48
N ALA A 28 -19.48 8.24 -2.16
CA ALA A 28 -19.44 7.12 -1.23
C ALA A 28 -20.73 6.30 -1.24
N ALA A 29 -21.89 6.95 -1.36
CA ALA A 29 -23.18 6.28 -1.47
C ALA A 29 -23.28 5.46 -2.77
N ASP A 30 -22.88 6.07 -3.90
CA ASP A 30 -22.88 5.42 -5.21
C ASP A 30 -21.93 4.18 -5.20
N SER A 31 -20.74 4.27 -4.60
CA SER A 31 -19.80 3.14 -4.50
C SER A 31 -20.31 1.99 -3.63
N CYS A 32 -21.17 2.29 -2.67
CA CYS A 32 -21.80 1.29 -1.80
C CYS A 32 -23.19 0.85 -2.27
N HIS A 33 -23.64 1.29 -3.44
CA HIS A 33 -24.97 1.01 -3.99
C HIS A 33 -26.14 1.37 -3.05
N VAL A 34 -26.00 2.48 -2.31
CA VAL A 34 -27.04 3.01 -1.42
C VAL A 34 -27.37 4.47 -1.78
N SER A 35 -28.50 4.97 -1.29
CA SER A 35 -28.83 6.39 -1.44
C SER A 35 -28.01 7.26 -0.47
N GLN A 36 -27.69 8.50 -0.83
CA GLN A 36 -26.99 9.43 0.05
C GLN A 36 -27.69 9.64 1.41
N PRO A 37 -29.04 9.78 1.49
CA PRO A 37 -29.74 9.85 2.77
C PRO A 37 -29.55 8.58 3.62
N THR A 38 -29.57 7.41 2.97
CA THR A 38 -29.31 6.13 3.64
C THR A 38 -27.91 6.09 4.24
N LEU A 39 -26.89 6.43 3.46
CA LEU A 39 -25.51 6.49 3.94
C LEU A 39 -25.39 7.44 5.14
N SER A 40 -25.91 8.68 5.03
CA SER A 40 -25.87 9.64 6.13
C SER A 40 -26.58 9.14 7.38
N GLY A 41 -27.74 8.50 7.24
CA GLY A 41 -28.48 7.92 8.36
C GLY A 41 -27.75 6.75 9.02
N GLN A 42 -27.06 5.91 8.23
CA GLN A 42 -26.28 4.77 8.76
C GLN A 42 -25.02 5.24 9.48
N ILE A 43 -24.34 6.30 9.01
CA ILE A 43 -23.20 6.89 9.71
C ILE A 43 -23.65 7.43 11.08
N ARG A 44 -24.77 8.17 11.17
CA ARG A 44 -25.30 8.61 12.46
C ARG A 44 -25.61 7.46 13.40
N LYS A 45 -26.23 6.41 12.90
CA LYS A 45 -26.49 5.20 13.70
C LYS A 45 -25.22 4.52 14.19
N LEU A 46 -24.12 4.59 13.43
CA LEU A 46 -22.83 4.09 13.86
C LEU A 46 -22.24 4.97 14.97
N GLU A 47 -22.36 6.29 14.84
CA GLU A 47 -21.95 7.25 15.88
C GLU A 47 -22.73 7.01 17.18
N ASP A 48 -24.05 6.87 17.09
CA ASP A 48 -24.92 6.60 18.24
C ASP A 48 -24.62 5.26 18.91
N GLU A 49 -24.36 4.20 18.11
CA GLU A 49 -24.06 2.84 18.58
C GLU A 49 -22.72 2.79 19.33
N LEU A 50 -21.71 3.50 18.81
CA LEU A 50 -20.36 3.49 19.37
C LEU A 50 -20.12 4.60 20.40
N GLY A 51 -21.04 5.57 20.52
CA GLY A 51 -20.93 6.69 21.44
C GLY A 51 -19.84 7.69 21.07
N ILE A 52 -19.44 7.75 19.78
CA ILE A 52 -18.38 8.63 19.29
C ILE A 52 -18.85 9.42 18.06
N ILE A 53 -18.29 10.62 17.89
CA ILE A 53 -18.54 11.45 16.71
C ILE A 53 -17.44 11.12 15.68
N LEU A 54 -17.85 10.66 14.52
CA LEU A 54 -16.93 10.30 13.42
C LEU A 54 -16.61 11.50 12.53
N LEU A 55 -17.59 12.38 12.32
CA LEU A 55 -17.50 13.51 11.39
C LEU A 55 -17.57 14.84 12.10
N GLU A 56 -16.73 15.79 11.67
CA GLU A 56 -16.86 17.18 12.11
C GLU A 56 -18.13 17.80 11.51
N ARG A 57 -18.86 18.57 12.34
CA ARG A 57 -20.12 19.21 11.94
C ARG A 57 -19.92 20.47 11.10
N THR A 58 -18.96 20.50 10.20
CA THR A 58 -18.74 21.63 9.29
C THR A 58 -19.44 21.41 7.94
N SER A 59 -20.08 22.46 7.43
CA SER A 59 -21.13 22.38 6.40
C SER A 59 -20.66 22.17 4.95
N ARG A 60 -19.36 22.12 4.65
CA ARG A 60 -18.89 22.13 3.24
C ARG A 60 -17.89 21.02 2.86
N LYS A 61 -17.30 20.34 3.82
CA LYS A 61 -16.31 19.26 3.55
C LYS A 61 -16.57 18.08 4.47
N VAL A 62 -16.33 16.89 3.99
CA VAL A 62 -16.33 15.67 4.82
C VAL A 62 -14.99 15.65 5.56
N LEU A 63 -15.01 15.95 6.83
CA LEU A 63 -13.86 15.89 7.71
C LEU A 63 -14.13 14.88 8.83
N PHE A 64 -13.24 13.93 8.99
CA PHE A 64 -13.28 12.98 10.08
C PHE A 64 -12.60 13.55 11.33
N THR A 65 -13.17 13.27 12.50
CA THR A 65 -12.49 13.50 13.77
C THR A 65 -11.30 12.56 13.94
N GLN A 66 -10.42 12.83 14.88
CA GLN A 66 -9.31 11.93 15.19
C GLN A 66 -9.82 10.53 15.58
N SER A 67 -10.85 10.45 16.43
CA SER A 67 -11.49 9.18 16.78
C SER A 67 -12.13 8.50 15.57
N GLY A 68 -12.72 9.30 14.65
CA GLY A 68 -13.29 8.81 13.42
C GLY A 68 -12.24 8.17 12.50
N LEU A 69 -11.07 8.78 12.35
CA LEU A 69 -9.96 8.23 11.56
C LEU A 69 -9.43 6.91 12.15
N LEU A 70 -9.26 6.85 13.47
CA LEU A 70 -8.84 5.61 14.14
C LEU A 70 -9.86 4.48 13.92
N LEU A 71 -11.16 4.79 14.02
CA LEU A 71 -12.22 3.81 13.78
C LEU A 71 -12.23 3.37 12.32
N VAL A 72 -12.09 4.27 11.35
CA VAL A 72 -12.03 3.93 9.93
C VAL A 72 -10.86 2.98 9.65
N ASN A 73 -9.68 3.24 10.22
CA ASN A 73 -8.52 2.37 10.05
C ASN A 73 -8.77 0.98 10.63
N GLN A 74 -9.35 0.88 11.82
CA GLN A 74 -9.71 -0.40 12.41
C GLN A 74 -10.79 -1.12 11.59
N ALA A 75 -11.78 -0.38 11.07
CA ALA A 75 -12.82 -0.93 10.21
C ALA A 75 -12.26 -1.52 8.91
N LYS A 76 -11.27 -0.87 8.29
CA LYS A 76 -10.56 -1.41 7.11
C LYS A 76 -9.92 -2.76 7.41
N THR A 77 -9.25 -2.88 8.56
CA THR A 77 -8.66 -4.16 8.99
C THR A 77 -9.71 -5.26 9.13
N ILE A 78 -10.82 -4.98 9.81
CA ILE A 78 -11.90 -5.96 9.99
C ILE A 78 -12.53 -6.37 8.64
N LEU A 79 -12.78 -5.41 7.76
CA LEU A 79 -13.34 -5.68 6.42
C LEU A 79 -12.40 -6.54 5.57
N ARG A 80 -11.09 -6.32 5.68
CA ARG A 80 -10.09 -7.17 5.05
C ARG A 80 -10.14 -8.61 5.57
N GLU A 81 -10.23 -8.81 6.89
CA GLU A 81 -10.35 -10.14 7.49
C GLU A 81 -11.62 -10.86 7.03
N VAL A 82 -12.73 -10.12 6.89
CA VAL A 82 -13.98 -10.71 6.34
C VAL A 82 -13.82 -11.09 4.86
N LYS A 83 -13.08 -10.30 4.07
CA LYS A 83 -12.74 -10.62 2.68
C LYS A 83 -11.90 -11.89 2.62
N LEU A 84 -10.84 -11.99 3.42
CA LEU A 84 -9.97 -13.16 3.53
C LEU A 84 -10.75 -14.41 3.92
N LEU A 85 -11.67 -14.31 4.87
CA LEU A 85 -12.54 -15.43 5.26
C LEU A 85 -13.38 -15.94 4.09
N LYS A 86 -13.92 -15.05 3.26
CA LYS A 86 -14.69 -15.43 2.07
C LYS A 86 -13.77 -16.09 1.02
N GLU A 87 -12.59 -15.57 0.83
CA GLU A 87 -11.59 -16.13 -0.09
C GLU A 87 -11.14 -17.52 0.36
N MET A 88 -10.85 -17.71 1.65
CA MET A 88 -10.55 -19.04 2.22
C MET A 88 -11.67 -20.03 1.98
N ALA A 89 -12.93 -19.59 2.10
CA ALA A 89 -14.09 -20.45 1.85
C ALA A 89 -14.28 -20.80 0.36
N SER A 90 -13.96 -19.86 -0.54
CA SER A 90 -14.07 -20.07 -1.99
C SER A 90 -12.91 -20.86 -2.58
N ASN A 91 -11.71 -20.77 -1.97
CA ASN A 91 -10.49 -21.38 -2.49
C ASN A 91 -10.21 -22.80 -1.95
N GLN A 92 -11.20 -23.47 -1.37
CA GLN A 92 -11.03 -24.86 -0.91
C GLN A 92 -10.67 -25.77 -2.10
N GLY A 93 -9.35 -25.97 -2.30
CA GLY A 93 -8.81 -26.91 -3.28
C GLY A 93 -8.67 -26.37 -4.71
N LYS A 94 -8.82 -25.07 -4.93
CA LYS A 94 -8.50 -24.43 -6.22
C LYS A 94 -7.11 -23.83 -6.20
N GLU A 95 -6.39 -23.99 -7.31
CA GLU A 95 -5.18 -23.23 -7.62
C GLU A 95 -5.45 -21.72 -7.57
N MET A 96 -4.41 -20.90 -7.49
CA MET A 96 -4.52 -19.44 -7.46
C MET A 96 -5.36 -18.93 -8.64
N THR A 97 -6.54 -18.35 -8.34
CA THR A 97 -7.49 -17.81 -9.34
C THR A 97 -8.01 -16.45 -8.89
N GLY A 98 -8.52 -15.66 -9.83
CA GLY A 98 -9.12 -14.36 -9.54
C GLY A 98 -8.10 -13.21 -9.49
N PRO A 99 -8.47 -12.03 -8.95
CA PRO A 99 -7.63 -10.84 -8.97
C PRO A 99 -6.48 -10.95 -7.97
N LEU A 100 -5.26 -10.62 -8.44
CA LEU A 100 -4.05 -10.46 -7.63
C LEU A 100 -3.46 -9.08 -7.87
N HIS A 101 -3.44 -8.24 -6.85
CA HIS A 101 -2.94 -6.88 -6.89
C HIS A 101 -1.50 -6.83 -6.36
N ILE A 102 -0.55 -6.63 -7.26
CA ILE A 102 0.89 -6.59 -6.95
C ILE A 102 1.40 -5.16 -7.04
N GLY A 103 1.96 -4.65 -5.97
CA GLY A 103 2.71 -3.41 -5.96
C GLY A 103 4.19 -3.66 -6.26
N VAL A 104 4.84 -2.76 -6.97
CA VAL A 104 6.27 -2.86 -7.26
C VAL A 104 6.90 -1.48 -7.27
N ILE A 105 8.14 -1.37 -6.78
CA ILE A 105 8.86 -0.09 -6.83
C ILE A 105 9.39 0.19 -8.24
N PRO A 106 9.47 1.48 -8.66
CA PRO A 106 9.88 1.87 -10.01
C PRO A 106 11.27 1.39 -10.42
N THR A 107 12.15 1.17 -9.46
CA THR A 107 13.53 0.70 -9.71
C THR A 107 13.64 -0.79 -10.04
N ILE A 108 12.59 -1.57 -9.75
CA ILE A 108 12.55 -3.03 -10.00
C ILE A 108 11.49 -3.38 -11.05
N GLY A 109 10.33 -2.71 -11.01
CA GLY A 109 9.17 -3.05 -11.85
C GLY A 109 9.49 -3.24 -13.33
N PRO A 110 10.10 -2.28 -14.03
CA PRO A 110 10.38 -2.36 -15.45
C PRO A 110 11.30 -3.52 -15.85
N TYR A 111 12.13 -3.99 -14.93
CA TYR A 111 13.09 -5.07 -15.19
C TYR A 111 12.55 -6.44 -14.80
N LEU A 112 11.83 -6.52 -13.69
CA LEU A 112 11.38 -7.78 -13.12
C LEU A 112 10.04 -8.26 -13.69
N MET A 113 9.06 -7.33 -13.85
CA MET A 113 7.71 -7.70 -14.28
C MET A 113 7.64 -8.36 -15.67
N PRO A 114 8.43 -7.95 -16.68
CA PRO A 114 8.44 -8.63 -17.98
C PRO A 114 8.81 -10.12 -17.91
N HIS A 115 9.52 -10.53 -16.88
CA HIS A 115 9.89 -11.94 -16.65
C HIS A 115 8.88 -12.69 -15.80
N ILE A 116 8.33 -12.04 -14.76
CA ILE A 116 7.40 -12.67 -13.81
C ILE A 116 6.01 -12.83 -14.42
N VAL A 117 5.49 -11.82 -15.11
CA VAL A 117 4.10 -11.83 -15.60
C VAL A 117 3.84 -13.00 -16.55
N PRO A 118 4.67 -13.27 -17.56
CA PRO A 118 4.45 -14.43 -18.43
C PRO A 118 4.52 -15.76 -17.67
N ALA A 119 5.44 -15.89 -16.72
CA ALA A 119 5.58 -17.10 -15.90
C ALA A 119 4.36 -17.34 -15.02
N LEU A 120 3.82 -16.29 -14.39
CA LEU A 120 2.59 -16.39 -13.60
C LEU A 120 1.37 -16.73 -14.45
N GLN A 121 1.22 -16.12 -15.63
CA GLN A 121 0.13 -16.42 -16.56
C GLN A 121 0.18 -17.86 -17.09
N GLN A 122 1.37 -18.39 -17.30
CA GLN A 122 1.56 -19.78 -17.69
C GLN A 122 1.25 -20.76 -16.57
N ALA A 123 1.68 -20.44 -15.33
CA ALA A 123 1.46 -21.30 -14.17
C ALA A 123 0.02 -21.24 -13.64
N PHE A 124 -0.61 -20.08 -13.73
CA PHE A 124 -1.94 -19.79 -13.18
C PHE A 124 -2.80 -19.05 -14.22
N PRO A 125 -3.35 -19.74 -15.23
CA PRO A 125 -4.08 -19.10 -16.34
C PRO A 125 -5.36 -18.34 -15.92
N GLU A 126 -5.95 -18.70 -14.79
CA GLU A 126 -7.16 -18.05 -14.25
C GLU A 126 -6.85 -16.90 -13.30
N LEU A 127 -5.57 -16.51 -13.17
CA LEU A 127 -5.15 -15.41 -12.32
C LEU A 127 -5.24 -14.08 -13.08
N GLU A 128 -5.97 -13.13 -12.52
CA GLU A 128 -6.09 -11.76 -13.06
C GLU A 128 -5.07 -10.85 -12.38
N LEU A 129 -3.98 -10.50 -13.08
CA LEU A 129 -2.90 -9.69 -12.52
C LEU A 129 -3.18 -8.20 -12.67
N PHE A 130 -3.13 -7.47 -11.55
CA PHE A 130 -3.16 -6.02 -11.48
C PHE A 130 -1.83 -5.51 -10.92
N LEU A 131 -1.10 -4.74 -11.72
CA LEU A 131 0.21 -4.23 -11.37
C LEU A 131 0.12 -2.74 -11.03
N TYR A 132 0.74 -2.36 -9.91
CA TYR A 132 0.79 -0.99 -9.43
C TYR A 132 2.23 -0.60 -9.18
N GLU A 133 2.65 0.53 -9.76
CA GLU A 133 3.98 1.08 -9.53
C GLU A 133 3.87 2.30 -8.64
N ALA A 134 4.58 2.27 -7.51
CA ALA A 134 4.62 3.39 -6.57
C ALA A 134 5.86 3.30 -5.66
N GLN A 135 6.14 4.36 -4.93
CA GLN A 135 7.20 4.38 -3.92
C GLN A 135 6.87 3.47 -2.75
N THR A 136 7.91 2.98 -2.05
CA THR A 136 7.78 2.01 -0.96
C THR A 136 6.72 2.40 0.08
N HIS A 137 6.72 3.63 0.58
CA HIS A 137 5.76 4.07 1.59
C HIS A 137 4.30 4.01 1.11
N GLN A 138 4.05 4.33 -0.17
CA GLN A 138 2.71 4.25 -0.77
C GLN A 138 2.27 2.81 -0.95
N LEU A 139 3.19 1.91 -1.33
CA LEU A 139 2.91 0.48 -1.45
C LEU A 139 2.59 -0.14 -0.10
N LEU A 140 3.35 0.21 0.96
CA LEU A 140 3.07 -0.25 2.32
C LEU A 140 1.71 0.24 2.82
N GLU A 141 1.35 1.51 2.60
CA GLU A 141 0.02 2.04 2.91
C GLU A 141 -1.09 1.29 2.15
N GLN A 142 -0.86 0.95 0.88
CA GLN A 142 -1.82 0.19 0.09
C GLN A 142 -1.95 -1.27 0.55
N LEU A 143 -0.86 -1.91 0.99
CA LEU A 143 -0.88 -3.21 1.65
C LEU A 143 -1.68 -3.15 2.96
N GLU A 144 -1.39 -2.16 3.81
CA GLU A 144 -2.07 -1.98 5.10
C GLU A 144 -3.58 -1.78 4.94
N THR A 145 -3.97 -1.06 3.89
CA THR A 145 -5.40 -0.83 3.58
C THR A 145 -6.04 -1.96 2.78
N GLY A 146 -5.30 -3.02 2.42
CA GLY A 146 -5.81 -4.16 1.65
C GLY A 146 -6.14 -3.83 0.19
N ARG A 147 -5.53 -2.80 -0.37
CA ARG A 147 -5.61 -2.47 -1.81
C ARG A 147 -4.64 -3.29 -2.63
N LEU A 148 -3.55 -3.72 -2.01
CA LEU A 148 -2.59 -4.66 -2.58
C LEU A 148 -2.61 -5.94 -1.77
N ASP A 149 -2.37 -7.06 -2.45
CA ASP A 149 -2.21 -8.37 -1.84
C ASP A 149 -0.74 -8.62 -1.49
N CYS A 150 0.18 -8.14 -2.31
CA CYS A 150 1.62 -8.16 -2.05
C CYS A 150 2.33 -6.97 -2.68
N ALA A 151 3.55 -6.68 -2.21
CA ALA A 151 4.42 -5.69 -2.80
C ALA A 151 5.86 -6.18 -2.89
N ILE A 152 6.51 -5.87 -4.02
CA ILE A 152 7.93 -6.13 -4.24
C ILE A 152 8.67 -4.82 -4.00
N VAL A 153 9.45 -4.80 -2.94
CA VAL A 153 10.19 -3.63 -2.47
C VAL A 153 11.63 -4.00 -2.16
N ALA A 154 12.50 -3.02 -2.04
CA ALA A 154 13.81 -3.29 -1.45
C ALA A 154 13.65 -3.50 0.06
N SER A 155 14.58 -4.25 0.67
CA SER A 155 14.56 -4.51 2.11
C SER A 155 14.39 -3.20 2.90
N VAL A 156 13.33 -3.13 3.71
CA VAL A 156 12.98 -1.98 4.54
C VAL A 156 13.11 -2.39 6.01
N ARG A 157 13.62 -1.46 6.82
CA ARG A 157 13.80 -1.72 8.26
C ARG A 157 12.49 -1.73 9.06
N GLU A 158 11.41 -1.20 8.49
CA GLU A 158 10.11 -1.01 9.14
C GLU A 158 9.05 -1.81 8.38
N THR A 159 9.13 -3.14 8.47
CA THR A 159 8.17 -4.04 7.81
C THR A 159 7.04 -4.51 8.71
N GLU A 160 7.06 -4.22 10.00
CA GLU A 160 5.91 -4.53 10.84
C GLU A 160 4.68 -3.69 10.42
N PRO A 161 3.53 -4.29 10.20
CA PRO A 161 3.09 -5.66 10.56
C PRO A 161 3.18 -6.71 9.42
N PHE A 162 3.99 -6.54 8.40
CA PHE A 162 4.00 -7.39 7.21
C PHE A 162 4.96 -8.59 7.35
N ILE A 163 4.64 -9.67 6.61
CA ILE A 163 5.54 -10.81 6.44
C ILE A 163 6.47 -10.50 5.27
N GLU A 164 7.77 -10.43 5.53
CA GLU A 164 8.79 -10.23 4.52
C GLU A 164 9.37 -11.56 4.05
N VAL A 165 9.39 -11.76 2.73
CA VAL A 165 10.00 -12.94 2.09
C VAL A 165 11.12 -12.45 1.17
N PRO A 166 12.40 -12.74 1.45
CA PRO A 166 13.50 -12.35 0.59
C PRO A 166 13.44 -13.10 -0.74
N LEU A 167 13.46 -12.37 -1.85
CA LEU A 167 13.41 -12.95 -3.20
C LEU A 167 14.83 -13.11 -3.78
N PHE A 168 15.62 -12.04 -3.78
CA PHE A 168 16.99 -12.04 -4.33
C PHE A 168 17.79 -10.87 -3.77
N THR A 169 19.09 -10.90 -4.03
CA THR A 169 20.01 -9.83 -3.64
C THR A 169 20.72 -9.30 -4.88
N GLU A 170 20.76 -7.99 -5.03
CA GLU A 170 21.47 -7.30 -6.10
C GLU A 170 22.72 -6.59 -5.58
N LYS A 171 23.77 -6.57 -6.43
CA LYS A 171 24.97 -5.78 -6.15
C LYS A 171 24.72 -4.33 -6.51
N MET A 172 25.15 -3.44 -5.64
CA MET A 172 25.18 -2.00 -5.95
C MET A 172 26.41 -1.70 -6.82
N LEU A 173 26.17 -1.03 -7.95
CA LEU A 173 27.20 -0.62 -8.88
C LEU A 173 27.26 0.90 -8.94
N LEU A 174 28.48 1.44 -9.02
CA LEU A 174 28.71 2.86 -9.28
C LEU A 174 28.86 3.07 -10.79
N ALA A 175 27.97 3.86 -11.38
CA ALA A 175 28.10 4.28 -12.78
C ALA A 175 28.96 5.55 -12.86
N ILE A 176 30.04 5.49 -13.60
CA ILE A 176 30.96 6.60 -13.81
C ILE A 176 31.38 6.65 -15.28
N SER A 177 31.90 7.82 -15.73
CA SER A 177 32.49 7.97 -17.04
C SER A 177 33.75 7.10 -17.18
N GLU A 178 34.01 6.57 -18.38
CA GLU A 178 35.26 5.86 -18.70
C GLU A 178 36.51 6.75 -18.48
N GLN A 179 36.35 8.05 -18.53
CA GLN A 179 37.43 9.02 -18.29
C GLN A 179 37.61 9.36 -16.81
N HIS A 180 36.78 8.81 -15.92
CA HIS A 180 36.88 9.10 -14.50
C HIS A 180 38.11 8.43 -13.90
N PRO A 181 38.83 9.10 -12.95
CA PRO A 181 40.02 8.51 -12.32
C PRO A 181 39.82 7.12 -11.70
N TRP A 182 38.59 6.81 -11.35
CA TRP A 182 38.22 5.50 -10.78
C TRP A 182 37.78 4.45 -11.81
N ALA A 183 37.81 4.76 -13.11
CA ALA A 183 37.34 3.84 -14.15
C ALA A 183 38.11 2.49 -14.19
N THR A 184 39.32 2.47 -13.66
CA THR A 184 40.16 1.25 -13.56
C THR A 184 39.96 0.47 -12.26
N GLU A 185 39.23 1.00 -11.29
CA GLU A 185 38.96 0.36 -10.02
C GLU A 185 37.88 -0.73 -10.18
N SER A 186 38.18 -1.94 -9.74
CA SER A 186 37.23 -3.07 -9.79
C SER A 186 36.23 -3.08 -8.64
N THR A 187 36.55 -2.42 -7.55
CA THR A 187 35.72 -2.34 -6.33
C THR A 187 35.83 -0.97 -5.69
N MET A 188 34.71 -0.49 -5.15
CA MET A 188 34.65 0.79 -4.48
C MET A 188 34.13 0.60 -3.04
N SER A 189 34.76 1.30 -2.10
CA SER A 189 34.23 1.37 -0.73
C SER A 189 33.36 2.60 -0.55
N MET A 190 32.36 2.51 0.33
CA MET A 190 31.48 3.65 0.66
C MET A 190 32.25 4.86 1.20
N SER A 191 33.40 4.66 1.84
CA SER A 191 34.25 5.75 2.33
C SER A 191 34.84 6.60 1.21
N MET A 192 35.03 6.06 0.02
CA MET A 192 35.52 6.80 -1.16
C MET A 192 34.48 7.75 -1.73
N LEU A 193 33.20 7.48 -1.49
CA LEU A 193 32.06 8.29 -1.94
C LEU A 193 31.78 9.47 -1.00
N LYS A 194 32.38 9.48 0.19
CA LYS A 194 32.17 10.53 1.18
C LYS A 194 32.61 11.89 0.61
N ASP A 195 31.76 12.89 0.81
CA ASP A 195 31.96 14.28 0.34
C ASP A 195 32.09 14.45 -1.19
N ARG A 196 31.68 13.44 -1.98
CA ARG A 196 31.66 13.52 -3.44
C ARG A 196 30.28 13.95 -3.94
N GLU A 197 30.26 14.68 -5.06
CA GLU A 197 29.03 14.99 -5.77
C GLU A 197 28.54 13.75 -6.52
N MET A 198 27.31 13.35 -6.29
CA MET A 198 26.68 12.18 -6.90
C MET A 198 25.29 12.53 -7.41
N LEU A 199 24.92 11.94 -8.54
CA LEU A 199 23.52 11.93 -8.98
C LEU A 199 22.76 10.89 -8.16
N MET A 200 21.71 11.33 -7.52
CA MET A 200 20.89 10.50 -6.64
C MET A 200 19.45 10.49 -7.14
N LEU A 201 18.74 9.42 -6.85
CA LEU A 201 17.30 9.39 -7.03
C LEU A 201 16.62 10.32 -6.02
N ASP A 202 15.45 10.80 -6.38
CA ASP A 202 14.63 11.68 -5.55
C ASP A 202 14.23 11.03 -4.21
N ASP A 203 13.79 11.86 -3.27
CA ASP A 203 13.32 11.41 -1.96
C ASP A 203 12.18 10.37 -2.09
N GLY A 204 12.19 9.38 -1.20
CA GLY A 204 11.19 8.29 -1.19
C GLY A 204 11.61 7.05 -1.97
N HIS A 205 12.68 7.09 -2.77
CA HIS A 205 13.24 5.89 -3.38
C HIS A 205 14.14 5.14 -2.39
N CYS A 206 13.85 3.85 -2.18
CA CYS A 206 14.63 2.99 -1.27
C CYS A 206 16.11 2.90 -1.65
N LEU A 207 16.42 2.98 -2.94
CA LEU A 207 17.79 2.99 -3.45
C LEU A 207 18.60 4.17 -2.89
N ARG A 208 17.99 5.33 -2.72
CA ARG A 208 18.61 6.51 -2.10
C ARG A 208 19.04 6.23 -0.66
N LEU A 209 18.16 5.63 0.16
CA LEU A 209 18.46 5.28 1.55
C LEU A 209 19.58 4.23 1.67
N THR A 210 19.62 3.29 0.74
CA THR A 210 20.65 2.25 0.67
C THR A 210 21.99 2.83 0.21
N GLN A 211 21.99 3.77 -0.74
CA GLN A 211 23.18 4.43 -1.28
C GLN A 211 23.81 5.40 -0.28
N ILE A 212 23.00 6.18 0.44
CA ILE A 212 23.52 7.19 1.35
C ILE A 212 23.93 6.58 2.69
N GLY A 213 23.45 5.42 3.04
CA GLY A 213 23.73 4.63 4.24
C GLY A 213 24.74 5.21 5.23
N ARG A 214 24.54 6.43 5.77
CA ARG A 214 25.39 7.17 6.69
C ARG A 214 26.57 7.96 6.08
N ALA A 215 26.74 8.00 4.76
CA ALA A 215 27.70 8.93 4.17
C ALA A 215 26.96 10.21 3.79
N SER A 216 27.34 11.36 4.34
CA SER A 216 26.87 12.66 3.89
C SER A 216 27.49 12.94 2.52
N CYS A 217 26.76 12.60 1.45
CA CYS A 217 27.14 13.03 0.10
C CYS A 217 26.54 14.42 -0.16
N ARG A 218 27.25 15.29 -0.88
CA ARG A 218 26.68 16.53 -1.40
C ARG A 218 25.82 16.20 -2.60
N GLU A 219 24.56 16.64 -2.54
CA GLU A 219 23.57 16.40 -3.59
C GLU A 219 23.73 17.41 -4.73
N ARG A 220 23.59 16.91 -5.99
CA ARG A 220 23.05 17.69 -7.11
C ARG A 220 21.75 17.04 -7.56
N VAL A 221 20.69 17.81 -7.55
CA VAL A 221 19.41 17.48 -8.17
C VAL A 221 19.48 17.82 -9.65
#